data_67fdc9a12094168bacede52bb31d746b
#
_entry.id   67fdc9a12094168bacede52bb31d746b
#
_cell.length_a   1.000
_cell.length_b   1.000
_cell.length_c   1.000
_cell.angle_alpha   90.00
_cell.angle_beta   90.00
_cell.angle_gamma   90.00
#
_symmetry.space_group_name_H-M   'P 1'
#
loop_
_entity.id
_entity.type
_entity.pdbx_description
1 polymer ?
#
loop_
_entity_poly.entity_id
_entity_poly.type
_entity_poly.pdbx_seq_one_letter_code
_entity_poly.pdbx_strand_id
1 'polypeptide(L)'
;MEENRELPNTYQQIADVIGVDATLRLCRSFGGMNLYVPKVDKLEAEMRRESVIRDWNGYNAKELAKKYCISEYHVRRMVKEHYEEMAQQMSMNDLL
;
A
#
# COMPACT_ATOMS: atom_id res chain seq x y z
N MET A 1 5.91 29.36 22.49
CA MET A 1 5.42 29.09 22.11
C MET A 1 5.27 28.84 21.22
N GLU A 2 5.49 28.66 21.27
CA GLU A 2 5.12 28.41 20.67
C GLU A 2 4.58 28.14 20.11
N GLU A 3 4.82 27.81 20.33
CA GLU A 3 4.06 27.50 20.17
C GLU A 3 3.22 27.56 19.61
N ASN A 4 3.41 27.83 19.90
CA ASN A 4 2.49 28.16 19.34
C ASN A 4 2.20 28.17 18.00
N ARG A 5 2.47 27.38 17.36
CA ARG A 5 2.17 27.23 16.09
C ARG A 5 1.10 26.32 15.94
N GLU A 6 0.01 26.84 15.57
CA GLU A 6 -1.08 26.00 15.33
C GLU A 6 -1.01 25.56 13.92
N LEU A 7 -0.99 24.27 13.68
CA LEU A 7 -1.13 23.69 12.36
C LEU A 7 -2.59 23.75 11.94
N PRO A 8 -2.90 23.87 10.64
CA PRO A 8 -4.27 23.70 10.20
C PRO A 8 -4.84 22.39 10.71
N ASN A 9 -6.14 22.37 10.94
CA ASN A 9 -6.80 21.32 11.70
C ASN A 9 -6.43 19.89 11.27
N THR A 10 -6.42 19.61 9.96
CA THR A 10 -6.08 18.28 9.46
C THR A 10 -4.65 17.90 9.84
N TYR A 11 -3.73 18.85 9.71
CA TYR A 11 -2.32 18.56 10.01
C TYR A 11 -2.08 18.45 11.51
N GLN A 12 -2.86 19.15 12.30
CA GLN A 12 -2.81 18.99 13.74
C GLN A 12 -3.26 17.58 14.15
N GLN A 13 -4.28 17.05 13.51
CA GLN A 13 -4.72 15.69 13.77
C GLN A 13 -3.63 14.67 13.42
N ILE A 14 -2.93 14.88 12.32
CA ILE A 14 -1.81 14.02 11.96
C ILE A 14 -0.70 14.14 13.00
N ALA A 15 -0.37 15.37 13.39
CA ALA A 15 0.68 15.60 14.37
C ALA A 15 0.35 15.01 15.73
N ASP A 16 -0.93 14.92 16.09
CA ASP A 16 -1.36 14.29 17.33
C ASP A 16 -1.03 12.80 17.34
N VAL A 17 -0.96 12.20 16.15
CA VAL A 17 -0.65 10.76 16.02
C VAL A 17 0.85 10.51 15.90
N ILE A 18 1.54 11.27 15.03
CA ILE A 18 2.92 10.98 14.68
C ILE A 18 3.93 12.04 15.18
N GLY A 19 3.44 13.13 15.76
CA GLY A 19 4.29 14.20 16.24
C GLY A 19 4.54 15.26 15.17
N VAL A 20 4.92 16.45 15.63
CA VAL A 20 5.12 17.61 14.75
C VAL A 20 6.28 17.39 13.78
N ASP A 21 7.40 16.87 14.28
CA ASP A 21 8.59 16.66 13.45
C ASP A 21 8.31 15.72 12.28
N ALA A 22 7.64 14.61 12.56
CA ALA A 22 7.29 13.64 11.51
C ALA A 22 6.29 14.23 10.53
N THR A 23 5.35 15.04 11.03
CA THR A 23 4.39 15.73 10.18
C THR A 23 5.09 16.67 9.21
N LEU A 24 6.08 17.42 9.69
CA LEU A 24 6.85 18.33 8.84
C LEU A 24 7.66 17.56 7.80
N ARG A 25 8.23 16.42 8.18
CA ARG A 25 8.94 15.56 7.23
C ARG A 25 8.01 15.03 6.16
N LEU A 26 6.80 14.67 6.54
CA LEU A 26 5.78 14.24 5.60
C LEU A 26 5.51 15.34 4.57
N CYS A 27 5.33 16.58 5.05
CA CYS A 27 5.08 17.71 4.17
C CYS A 27 6.27 18.02 3.27
N ARG A 28 7.49 17.88 3.77
CA ARG A 28 8.67 18.10 2.94
C ARG A 28 8.79 17.04 1.84
N SER A 29 8.47 15.80 2.18
CA SER A 29 8.61 14.68 1.24
C SER A 29 7.49 14.64 0.21
N PHE A 30 6.29 15.00 0.61
CA PHE A 30 5.10 14.82 -0.24
C PHE A 30 4.37 16.14 -0.50
N GLY A 31 5.02 17.27 -0.21
CA GLY A 31 4.38 18.56 -0.41
C GLY A 31 3.96 18.78 -1.85
N GLY A 32 2.74 19.26 -2.03
CA GLY A 32 2.18 19.50 -3.35
C GLY A 32 1.54 18.28 -3.98
N MET A 33 1.64 17.11 -3.34
CA MET A 33 1.02 15.88 -3.84
C MET A 33 -0.34 15.67 -3.18
N ASN A 34 -1.23 15.04 -3.91
CA ASN A 34 -2.47 14.54 -3.32
C ASN A 34 -2.20 13.15 -2.79
N LEU A 35 -2.39 12.96 -1.49
CA LEU A 35 -2.10 11.69 -0.85
C LEU A 35 -3.38 11.13 -0.25
N TYR A 36 -3.78 9.99 -0.75
CA TYR A 36 -4.91 9.27 -0.18
C TYR A 36 -4.42 8.39 0.96
N VAL A 37 -5.07 8.50 2.11
CA VAL A 37 -4.74 7.65 3.27
C VAL A 37 -5.86 6.62 3.40
N PRO A 38 -5.60 5.35 3.04
CA PRO A 38 -6.63 4.32 3.10
C PRO A 38 -6.91 3.90 4.54
N LYS A 39 -8.01 3.21 4.74
CA LYS A 39 -8.26 2.55 6.01
C LYS A 39 -7.22 1.45 6.20
N VAL A 40 -6.91 1.16 7.47
CA VAL A 40 -5.88 0.17 7.82
C VAL A 40 -6.18 -1.18 7.19
N ASP A 41 -7.44 -1.61 7.22
CA ASP A 41 -7.83 -2.91 6.67
C ASP A 41 -7.48 -3.03 5.18
N LYS A 42 -7.72 -1.96 4.43
CA LYS A 42 -7.42 -1.94 3.00
C LYS A 42 -5.92 -1.99 2.76
N LEU A 43 -5.18 -1.21 3.53
CA LEU A 43 -3.72 -1.19 3.41
C LEU A 43 -3.13 -2.55 3.73
N GLU A 44 -3.60 -3.18 4.81
CA GLU A 44 -3.14 -4.50 5.21
C GLU A 44 -3.45 -5.56 4.15
N ALA A 45 -4.63 -5.43 3.51
CA ALA A 45 -4.99 -6.35 2.42
C ALA A 45 -4.05 -6.21 1.23
N GLU A 46 -3.67 -4.97 0.91
CA GLU A 46 -2.73 -4.72 -0.19
C GLU A 46 -1.34 -5.23 0.15
N MET A 47 -0.89 -5.04 1.39
CA MET A 47 0.39 -5.56 1.85
C MET A 47 0.43 -7.09 1.78
N ARG A 48 -0.67 -7.73 2.17
CA ARG A 48 -0.78 -9.19 2.09
C ARG A 48 -0.72 -9.66 0.64
N ARG A 49 -1.42 -8.96 -0.24
CA ARG A 49 -1.42 -9.28 -1.66
C ARG A 49 0.00 -9.21 -2.23
N GLU A 50 0.72 -8.15 -1.93
CA GLU A 50 2.10 -7.99 -2.40
C GLU A 50 3.00 -9.09 -1.85
N SER A 51 2.81 -9.46 -0.59
CA SER A 51 3.60 -10.52 0.02
C SER A 51 3.32 -11.88 -0.62
N VAL A 52 2.06 -12.17 -0.91
CA VAL A 52 1.67 -13.40 -1.58
C VAL A 52 2.32 -13.48 -2.97
N ILE A 53 2.25 -12.40 -3.73
CA ILE A 53 2.81 -12.35 -5.08
C ILE A 53 4.33 -12.51 -5.03
N ARG A 54 4.98 -11.84 -4.09
CA ARG A 54 6.44 -11.94 -3.92
C ARG A 54 6.87 -13.37 -3.61
N ASP A 55 6.09 -14.06 -2.75
CA ASP A 55 6.45 -15.40 -2.29
C ASP A 55 6.00 -16.50 -3.26
N TRP A 56 5.20 -16.15 -4.27
CA TRP A 56 4.68 -17.12 -5.25
C TRP A 56 5.81 -17.68 -6.10
N ASN A 57 5.85 -19.02 -6.22
CA ASN A 57 6.87 -19.71 -7.02
C ASN A 57 6.29 -20.57 -8.15
N GLY A 58 4.98 -20.50 -8.37
CA GLY A 58 4.31 -21.28 -9.40
C GLY A 58 3.59 -22.51 -8.88
N TYR A 59 3.96 -23.01 -7.70
CA TYR A 59 3.45 -24.28 -7.19
C TYR A 59 3.01 -24.25 -5.75
N ASN A 60 3.20 -23.15 -5.05
CA ASN A 60 3.04 -23.10 -3.59
C ASN A 60 1.75 -22.45 -3.11
N ALA A 61 0.67 -22.55 -3.90
CA ALA A 61 -0.61 -21.94 -3.51
C ALA A 61 -1.10 -22.43 -2.14
N LYS A 62 -0.97 -23.72 -1.88
CA LYS A 62 -1.41 -24.30 -0.63
C LYS A 62 -0.60 -23.77 0.56
N GLU A 63 0.69 -23.66 0.39
CA GLU A 63 1.58 -23.15 1.43
C GLU A 63 1.29 -21.68 1.74
N LEU A 64 1.07 -20.87 0.71
CA LEU A 64 0.77 -19.46 0.88
C LEU A 64 -0.61 -19.26 1.51
N ALA A 65 -1.56 -20.12 1.15
CA ALA A 65 -2.89 -20.07 1.74
C ALA A 65 -2.80 -20.26 3.26
N LYS A 66 -1.99 -21.20 3.71
CA LYS A 66 -1.76 -21.43 5.13
C LYS A 66 -1.02 -20.27 5.78
N LYS A 67 0.06 -19.80 5.14
CA LYS A 67 0.90 -18.76 5.70
C LYS A 67 0.14 -17.46 5.91
N TYR A 68 -0.71 -17.10 4.96
CA TYR A 68 -1.43 -15.82 5.00
C TYR A 68 -2.88 -15.96 5.41
N CYS A 69 -3.31 -17.17 5.81
CA CYS A 69 -4.66 -17.41 6.31
C CYS A 69 -5.74 -17.04 5.30
N ILE A 70 -5.54 -17.41 4.04
CA ILE A 70 -6.50 -17.20 2.97
C ILE A 70 -6.70 -18.52 2.21
N SER A 71 -7.67 -18.56 1.31
CA SER A 71 -7.92 -19.76 0.52
C SER A 71 -6.92 -19.88 -0.63
N GLU A 72 -6.71 -21.11 -1.12
CA GLU A 72 -5.88 -21.33 -2.31
C GLU A 72 -6.46 -20.60 -3.51
N TYR A 73 -7.79 -20.59 -3.61
CA TYR A 73 -8.47 -19.86 -4.67
C TYR A 73 -8.08 -18.38 -4.63
N HIS A 74 -8.06 -17.80 -3.44
CA HIS A 74 -7.69 -16.39 -3.26
C HIS A 74 -6.24 -16.14 -3.67
N VAL A 75 -5.34 -17.05 -3.30
CA VAL A 75 -3.93 -16.96 -3.72
C VAL A 75 -3.84 -16.95 -5.24
N ARG A 76 -4.47 -17.90 -5.90
CA ARG A 76 -4.42 -18.02 -7.37
C ARG A 76 -5.02 -16.83 -8.05
N ARG A 77 -6.10 -16.29 -7.49
CA ARG A 77 -6.75 -15.11 -8.04
C ARG A 77 -5.85 -13.88 -7.97
N MET A 78 -5.20 -13.66 -6.84
CA MET A 78 -4.27 -12.54 -6.68
C MET A 78 -3.14 -12.62 -7.69
N VAL A 79 -2.57 -13.81 -7.85
CA VAL A 79 -1.47 -14.03 -8.78
C VAL A 79 -1.93 -13.81 -10.23
N LYS A 80 -3.09 -14.34 -10.56
CA LYS A 80 -3.64 -14.18 -11.91
C LYS A 80 -3.86 -12.72 -12.24
N GLU A 81 -4.49 -11.98 -11.33
CA GLU A 81 -4.75 -10.56 -11.54
C GLU A 81 -3.46 -9.77 -11.70
N HIS A 82 -2.46 -10.11 -10.91
CA HIS A 82 -1.16 -9.45 -10.99
C HIS A 82 -0.52 -9.64 -12.38
N TYR A 83 -0.50 -10.87 -12.87
CA TYR A 83 0.10 -11.15 -14.17
C TYR A 83 -0.70 -10.53 -15.32
N GLU A 84 -2.01 -10.46 -15.18
CA GLU A 84 -2.85 -9.78 -16.17
C GLU A 84 -2.54 -8.30 -16.22
N GLU A 85 -2.36 -7.67 -15.05
CA GLU A 85 -1.98 -6.25 -14.99
C GLU A 85 -0.62 -6.01 -15.64
N MET A 86 0.34 -6.89 -15.36
CA MET A 86 1.67 -6.79 -15.96
C MET A 86 1.62 -6.93 -17.46
N ALA A 87 0.82 -7.87 -17.96
CA ALA A 87 0.65 -8.08 -19.40
C ALA A 87 0.08 -6.83 -20.07
N GLN A 88 -0.88 -6.18 -19.44
CA GLN A 88 -1.46 -4.95 -19.97
C GLN A 88 -0.43 -3.83 -20.02
N GLN A 89 0.38 -3.69 -18.99
CA GLN A 89 1.43 -2.68 -18.93
C GLN A 89 2.47 -2.91 -20.03
N MET A 90 2.85 -4.17 -20.24
CA MET A 90 3.81 -4.52 -21.28
C MET A 90 3.25 -4.23 -22.67
N SER A 91 1.98 -4.54 -22.89
CA SER A 91 1.33 -4.24 -24.16
C SER A 91 1.30 -2.75 -24.44
N MET A 92 1.02 -1.93 -23.42
CA MET A 92 1.02 -0.48 -23.56
C MET A 92 2.41 0.05 -23.87
N ASN A 93 3.43 -0.51 -23.24
CA ASN A 93 4.82 -0.13 -23.51
C ASN A 93 5.23 -0.49 -24.93
N ASP A 94 4.76 -1.61 -25.43
CA ASP A 94 5.05 -2.06 -26.80
C ASP A 94 4.45 -1.13 -27.85
N LEU A 95 3.37 -0.44 -27.50
CA LEU A 95 2.73 0.50 -28.41
C LEU A 95 3.46 1.85 -28.51
N LEU A 96 4.35 2.10 -27.58
CA LEU A 96 5.13 3.33 -27.56
C LEU A 96 6.44 3.16 -28.30
#